data_d6ec2582d80b24695b4784aeeb41168e
#
_entry.id   d6ec2582d80b24695b4784aeeb41168e
#
_cell.length_a   1.000
_cell.length_b   1.000
_cell.length_c   1.000
_cell.angle_alpha   90.00
_cell.angle_beta   90.00
_cell.angle_gamma   90.00
#
_symmetry.space_group_name_H-M   'P 1'
#
loop_
_entity.id
_entity.type
_entity.pdbx_description
1 polymer ?
#
loop_
_entity_poly.entity_id
_entity_poly.type
_entity_poly.pdbx_seq_one_letter_code
_entity_poly.pdbx_strand_id
1 'polypeptide(L)'
;VTLVETDVHNAAALQQQFSGVDVVINLVGILNEVGKQGAGFRQAHVELPEKIVAAAAASGVTRLLHMSALNANAAEQHSLYLQTKGAGEDLVHAAADRGLVVTSFRPSVIFGSGDSFFNRFAALLKIAGPVFPLACPDSRFAPVCVTDVVEAMCRSIGDATGGERLDLCGPETFTLAELVRYTRDLLQITCHIAGLNGSLSRLQATVLGLLPGKPFSMDNYYSLQHESVCTDNALPTLGITPASIAAVVPAYLAGRNARGHYQALRQQSRRD
;
A
#
# COMPACT_ATOMS: atom_id res chain seq x y z
N VAL A 1 12.17 -10.89 -18.26
CA VAL A 1 12.40 -10.68 -16.81
C VAL A 1 13.19 -11.86 -16.29
N THR A 2 14.33 -11.58 -15.63
CA THR A 2 15.15 -12.58 -14.94
C THR A 2 14.81 -12.52 -13.46
N LEU A 3 14.43 -13.66 -12.87
CA LEU A 3 14.24 -13.77 -11.43
C LEU A 3 15.56 -14.17 -10.78
N VAL A 4 15.97 -13.41 -9.76
CA VAL A 4 17.16 -13.70 -8.96
C VAL A 4 16.74 -13.81 -7.51
N GLU A 5 16.96 -14.98 -6.92
CA GLU A 5 16.77 -15.18 -5.49
C GLU A 5 18.03 -14.72 -4.76
N THR A 6 17.90 -13.69 -3.92
CA THR A 6 19.02 -13.12 -3.17
C THR A 6 18.55 -12.58 -1.83
N ASP A 7 19.45 -12.57 -0.85
CA ASP A 7 19.21 -11.89 0.43
C ASP A 7 19.41 -10.37 0.23
N VAL A 8 18.30 -9.63 0.18
CA VAL A 8 18.30 -8.18 0.02
C VAL A 8 18.93 -7.43 1.22
N HIS A 9 19.14 -8.10 2.35
CA HIS A 9 19.85 -7.55 3.49
C HIS A 9 21.38 -7.76 3.44
N ASN A 10 21.86 -8.52 2.48
CA ASN A 10 23.29 -8.68 2.22
C ASN A 10 23.79 -7.61 1.23
N ALA A 11 24.57 -6.64 1.73
CA ALA A 11 25.05 -5.52 0.94
C ALA A 11 25.92 -5.94 -0.26
N ALA A 12 26.76 -6.98 -0.12
CA ALA A 12 27.59 -7.49 -1.20
C ALA A 12 26.74 -8.15 -2.30
N ALA A 13 25.70 -8.88 -1.91
CA ALA A 13 24.75 -9.48 -2.86
C ALA A 13 23.98 -8.40 -3.64
N LEU A 14 23.50 -7.33 -2.97
CA LEU A 14 22.86 -6.20 -3.65
C LEU A 14 23.81 -5.51 -4.64
N GLN A 15 25.05 -5.23 -4.23
CA GLN A 15 26.04 -4.60 -5.10
C GLN A 15 26.32 -5.46 -6.36
N GLN A 16 26.40 -6.77 -6.21
CA GLN A 16 26.55 -7.69 -7.34
C GLN A 16 25.38 -7.60 -8.33
N GLN A 17 24.13 -7.54 -7.80
CA GLN A 17 22.93 -7.46 -8.63
C GLN A 17 22.77 -6.09 -9.30
N PHE A 18 23.33 -5.03 -8.74
CA PHE A 18 23.24 -3.67 -9.29
C PHE A 18 24.33 -3.37 -10.35
N SER A 19 25.27 -4.27 -10.55
CA SER A 19 26.30 -4.10 -11.58
C SER A 19 25.70 -4.07 -12.99
N GLY A 20 25.93 -2.96 -13.72
CA GLY A 20 25.40 -2.75 -15.07
C GLY A 20 23.90 -2.43 -15.12
N VAL A 21 23.30 -2.00 -14.01
CA VAL A 21 21.91 -1.58 -13.92
C VAL A 21 21.84 -0.06 -13.91
N ASP A 22 20.95 0.51 -14.73
CA ASP A 22 20.74 1.97 -14.81
C ASP A 22 19.78 2.49 -13.75
N VAL A 23 18.72 1.70 -13.45
CA VAL A 23 17.62 2.10 -12.56
C VAL A 23 17.34 1.01 -11.54
N VAL A 24 17.23 1.39 -10.27
CA VAL A 24 16.78 0.50 -9.20
C VAL A 24 15.38 0.91 -8.76
N ILE A 25 14.48 -0.06 -8.58
CA ILE A 25 13.12 0.15 -8.09
C ILE A 25 12.97 -0.59 -6.76
N ASN A 26 12.84 0.14 -5.66
CA ASN A 26 12.61 -0.42 -4.34
C ASN A 26 11.11 -0.49 -4.01
N LEU A 27 10.55 -1.68 -4.04
CA LEU A 27 9.16 -1.97 -3.67
C LEU A 27 9.02 -2.66 -2.30
N VAL A 28 10.13 -2.89 -1.60
CA VAL A 28 10.12 -3.64 -0.34
C VAL A 28 9.50 -2.81 0.77
N GLY A 29 8.55 -3.43 1.47
CA GLY A 29 7.91 -2.85 2.65
C GLY A 29 7.02 -3.87 3.35
N ILE A 30 6.74 -3.64 4.62
CA ILE A 30 5.84 -4.45 5.44
C ILE A 30 4.78 -3.56 6.09
N LEU A 31 3.56 -4.08 6.22
CA LEU A 31 2.43 -3.37 6.87
C LEU A 31 2.24 -3.77 8.33
N ASN A 32 2.78 -4.91 8.72
CA ASN A 32 2.68 -5.42 10.08
C ASN A 32 4.09 -5.68 10.62
N GLU A 33 4.30 -5.29 11.88
CA GLU A 33 5.56 -5.50 12.58
C GLU A 33 5.90 -6.98 12.66
N VAL A 34 7.11 -7.32 12.21
CA VAL A 34 7.73 -8.63 12.38
C VAL A 34 8.79 -8.48 13.46
N GLY A 35 8.55 -9.08 14.62
CA GLY A 35 9.45 -8.95 15.78
C GLY A 35 8.87 -8.08 16.89
N LYS A 36 9.73 -7.31 17.57
CA LYS A 36 9.37 -6.45 18.71
C LYS A 36 9.95 -5.05 18.52
N GLN A 37 9.29 -4.06 19.09
CA GLN A 37 9.78 -2.67 19.19
C GLN A 37 10.14 -2.01 17.86
N GLY A 38 9.45 -2.36 16.76
CA GLY A 38 9.68 -1.77 15.44
C GLY A 38 10.91 -2.30 14.71
N ALA A 39 11.52 -3.39 15.17
CA ALA A 39 12.73 -3.94 14.54
C ALA A 39 12.49 -4.35 13.08
N GLY A 40 11.38 -5.02 12.78
CA GLY A 40 11.03 -5.43 11.41
C GLY A 40 10.73 -4.23 10.52
N PHE A 41 9.99 -3.22 11.02
CA PHE A 41 9.76 -1.98 10.30
C PHE A 41 11.08 -1.26 9.99
N ARG A 42 11.97 -1.12 10.98
CA ARG A 42 13.28 -0.48 10.80
C ARG A 42 14.12 -1.22 9.75
N GLN A 43 14.17 -2.54 9.87
CA GLN A 43 14.92 -3.38 8.92
C GLN A 43 14.42 -3.21 7.47
N ALA A 44 13.09 -3.23 7.26
CA ALA A 44 12.52 -3.15 5.92
C ALA A 44 12.49 -1.72 5.36
N HIS A 45 12.23 -0.71 6.21
CA HIS A 45 11.95 0.64 5.74
C HIS A 45 13.11 1.62 5.88
N VAL A 46 14.13 1.31 6.70
CA VAL A 46 15.29 2.19 6.91
C VAL A 46 16.59 1.50 6.51
N GLU A 47 16.90 0.35 7.12
CA GLU A 47 18.19 -0.33 6.90
C GLU A 47 18.34 -0.88 5.48
N LEU A 48 17.24 -1.38 4.88
CA LEU A 48 17.28 -1.84 3.50
C LEU A 48 17.48 -0.68 2.52
N PRO A 49 16.70 0.43 2.56
CA PRO A 49 17.00 1.62 1.77
C PRO A 49 18.44 2.14 1.91
N GLU A 50 19.01 2.13 3.13
CA GLU A 50 20.40 2.49 3.34
C GLU A 50 21.38 1.59 2.55
N LYS A 51 21.14 0.27 2.59
CA LYS A 51 21.94 -0.71 1.82
C LYS A 51 21.77 -0.53 0.32
N ILE A 52 20.54 -0.24 -0.14
CA ILE A 52 20.25 0.04 -1.56
C ILE A 52 21.03 1.28 -2.02
N VAL A 53 20.99 2.37 -1.26
CA VAL A 53 21.75 3.59 -1.58
C VAL A 53 23.26 3.32 -1.64
N ALA A 54 23.79 2.58 -0.66
CA ALA A 54 25.20 2.22 -0.63
C ALA A 54 25.62 1.34 -1.83
N ALA A 55 24.79 0.34 -2.15
CA ALA A 55 25.02 -0.56 -3.29
C ALA A 55 24.90 0.19 -4.63
N ALA A 56 23.91 1.09 -4.76
CA ALA A 56 23.74 1.93 -5.95
C ALA A 56 24.96 2.82 -6.20
N ALA A 57 25.44 3.50 -5.17
CA ALA A 57 26.65 4.34 -5.25
C ALA A 57 27.90 3.52 -5.65
N ALA A 58 28.06 2.33 -5.08
CA ALA A 58 29.20 1.46 -5.38
C ALA A 58 29.15 0.83 -6.79
N SER A 59 27.96 0.73 -7.40
CA SER A 59 27.75 0.10 -8.71
C SER A 59 27.51 1.12 -9.83
N GLY A 60 27.52 2.43 -9.54
CA GLY A 60 27.30 3.49 -10.53
C GLY A 60 25.85 3.64 -10.98
N VAL A 61 24.88 3.13 -10.22
CA VAL A 61 23.45 3.37 -10.45
C VAL A 61 23.14 4.83 -10.16
N THR A 62 22.47 5.51 -11.09
CA THR A 62 22.18 6.94 -10.98
C THR A 62 20.69 7.24 -10.71
N ARG A 63 19.80 6.24 -10.85
CA ARG A 63 18.35 6.42 -10.72
C ARG A 63 17.74 5.43 -9.72
N LEU A 64 16.97 5.96 -8.76
CA LEU A 64 16.24 5.17 -7.77
C LEU A 64 14.75 5.58 -7.73
N LEU A 65 13.86 4.63 -7.93
CA LEU A 65 12.43 4.76 -7.67
C LEU A 65 12.10 4.08 -6.34
N HIS A 66 11.53 4.82 -5.40
CA HIS A 66 11.29 4.33 -4.03
C HIS A 66 9.80 4.33 -3.70
N MET A 67 9.27 3.17 -3.28
CA MET A 67 7.90 3.06 -2.80
C MET A 67 7.82 3.48 -1.33
N SER A 68 7.32 4.69 -1.09
CA SER A 68 7.00 5.22 0.24
C SER A 68 5.54 4.92 0.61
N ALA A 69 4.90 5.78 1.37
CA ALA A 69 3.49 5.72 1.70
C ALA A 69 2.95 7.14 1.89
N LEU A 70 1.67 7.35 1.62
CA LEU A 70 1.01 8.60 1.97
C LEU A 70 1.09 8.81 3.50
N ASN A 71 1.30 10.03 3.93
CA ASN A 71 1.57 10.41 5.33
C ASN A 71 2.88 9.85 5.93
N ALA A 72 3.78 9.25 5.16
CA ALA A 72 5.11 8.88 5.64
C ALA A 72 5.84 10.11 6.19
N ASN A 73 6.25 10.07 7.46
CA ASN A 73 6.86 11.21 8.15
C ASN A 73 7.81 10.72 9.26
N ALA A 74 9.09 11.01 9.16
CA ALA A 74 10.10 10.63 10.14
C ALA A 74 9.86 11.21 11.56
N ALA A 75 9.10 12.30 11.66
CA ALA A 75 8.72 12.93 12.93
C ALA A 75 7.43 12.34 13.54
N GLU A 76 6.80 11.35 12.91
CA GLU A 76 5.61 10.68 13.44
C GLU A 76 5.93 10.00 14.78
N GLN A 77 5.05 10.17 15.78
CA GLN A 77 5.34 9.73 17.15
C GLN A 77 4.59 8.45 17.58
N HIS A 78 3.52 8.11 16.89
CA HIS A 78 2.59 7.04 17.31
C HIS A 78 2.61 5.83 16.39
N SER A 79 2.69 6.05 15.05
CA SER A 79 2.79 4.98 14.07
C SER A 79 4.25 4.74 13.67
N LEU A 80 4.82 3.62 14.12
CA LEU A 80 6.15 3.18 13.72
C LEU A 80 6.23 2.90 12.22
N TYR A 81 5.13 2.44 11.61
CA TYR A 81 5.03 2.26 10.17
C TYR A 81 5.28 3.58 9.44
N LEU A 82 4.49 4.63 9.74
CA LEU A 82 4.62 5.94 9.08
C LEU A 82 5.96 6.60 9.39
N GLN A 83 6.44 6.47 10.63
CA GLN A 83 7.74 6.99 11.06
C GLN A 83 8.89 6.36 10.26
N THR A 84 8.93 5.03 10.19
CA THR A 84 10.04 4.33 9.51
C THR A 84 9.97 4.48 7.99
N LYS A 85 8.75 4.55 7.41
CA LYS A 85 8.58 4.88 5.98
C LYS A 85 9.11 6.27 5.68
N GLY A 86 8.81 7.27 6.51
CA GLY A 86 9.32 8.62 6.36
C GLY A 86 10.84 8.70 6.52
N ALA A 87 11.39 8.04 7.53
CA ALA A 87 12.84 8.00 7.74
C ALA A 87 13.60 7.36 6.57
N GLY A 88 13.07 6.26 6.01
CA GLY A 88 13.65 5.63 4.84
C GLY A 88 13.55 6.49 3.58
N GLU A 89 12.43 7.19 3.40
CA GLU A 89 12.26 8.14 2.30
C GLU A 89 13.24 9.32 2.41
N ASP A 90 13.39 9.92 3.59
CA ASP A 90 14.35 11.00 3.80
C ASP A 90 15.79 10.54 3.53
N LEU A 91 16.13 9.32 3.94
CA LEU A 91 17.43 8.72 3.71
C LEU A 91 17.75 8.57 2.21
N VAL A 92 16.80 8.05 1.41
CA VAL A 92 17.05 7.89 -0.02
C VAL A 92 17.14 9.24 -0.74
N HIS A 93 16.36 10.24 -0.35
CA HIS A 93 16.44 11.58 -0.91
C HIS A 93 17.74 12.30 -0.53
N ALA A 94 18.28 12.08 0.68
CA ALA A 94 19.58 12.62 1.08
C ALA A 94 20.74 12.07 0.23
N ALA A 95 20.54 10.96 -0.49
CA ALA A 95 21.55 10.42 -1.40
C ALA A 95 21.72 11.22 -2.72
N ALA A 96 20.90 12.24 -2.95
CA ALA A 96 21.06 13.18 -4.07
C ALA A 96 22.45 13.83 -4.06
N ASP A 97 23.02 14.13 -2.89
CA ASP A 97 24.37 14.66 -2.72
C ASP A 97 25.46 13.71 -3.24
N ARG A 98 25.12 12.44 -3.45
CA ARG A 98 25.99 11.39 -3.99
C ARG A 98 25.72 11.08 -5.48
N GLY A 99 24.92 11.93 -6.15
CA GLY A 99 24.58 11.80 -7.56
C GLY A 99 23.45 10.79 -7.85
N LEU A 100 22.69 10.34 -6.84
CA LEU A 100 21.54 9.45 -7.02
C LEU A 100 20.27 10.26 -7.21
N VAL A 101 19.67 10.20 -8.39
CA VAL A 101 18.38 10.86 -8.69
C VAL A 101 17.25 9.98 -8.16
N VAL A 102 16.50 10.47 -7.16
CA VAL A 102 15.47 9.71 -6.47
C VAL A 102 14.10 10.27 -6.77
N THR A 103 13.11 9.39 -7.00
CA THR A 103 11.68 9.74 -6.94
C THR A 103 11.00 8.79 -5.95
N SER A 104 10.26 9.34 -5.00
CA SER A 104 9.44 8.58 -4.07
C SER A 104 7.98 8.63 -4.47
N PHE A 105 7.31 7.48 -4.39
CA PHE A 105 5.87 7.35 -4.61
C PHE A 105 5.18 7.13 -3.28
N ARG A 106 4.19 7.97 -2.97
CA ARG A 106 3.40 7.95 -1.74
C ARG A 106 1.94 7.59 -2.05
N PRO A 107 1.65 6.32 -2.30
CA PRO A 107 0.29 5.91 -2.60
C PRO A 107 -0.60 5.94 -1.35
N SER A 108 -1.88 6.24 -1.56
CA SER A 108 -2.96 5.80 -0.68
C SER A 108 -3.06 4.27 -0.70
N VAL A 109 -4.11 3.67 -0.15
CA VAL A 109 -4.26 2.23 -0.20
C VAL A 109 -4.32 1.75 -1.65
N ILE A 110 -3.37 0.86 -2.01
CA ILE A 110 -3.30 0.30 -3.37
C ILE A 110 -4.29 -0.85 -3.48
N PHE A 111 -5.08 -0.87 -4.57
CA PHE A 111 -5.99 -1.96 -4.89
C PHE A 111 -5.74 -2.55 -6.28
N GLY A 112 -6.15 -3.80 -6.46
CA GLY A 112 -6.02 -4.54 -7.71
C GLY A 112 -6.02 -6.05 -7.49
N SER A 113 -5.84 -6.82 -8.56
CA SER A 113 -5.82 -8.27 -8.44
C SER A 113 -4.75 -8.75 -7.46
N GLY A 114 -5.17 -9.47 -6.42
CA GLY A 114 -4.26 -9.96 -5.38
C GLY A 114 -3.95 -8.96 -4.27
N ASP A 115 -4.61 -7.79 -4.20
CA ASP A 115 -4.38 -6.81 -3.16
C ASP A 115 -4.58 -7.38 -1.74
N SER A 116 -3.97 -6.73 -0.77
CA SER A 116 -4.09 -7.06 0.64
C SER A 116 -5.23 -6.30 1.35
N PHE A 117 -5.96 -5.42 0.67
CA PHE A 117 -7.03 -4.62 1.24
C PHE A 117 -8.41 -5.25 1.00
N PHE A 118 -8.94 -5.21 -0.23
CA PHE A 118 -10.25 -5.78 -0.56
C PHE A 118 -10.29 -7.29 -0.38
N ASN A 119 -9.23 -8.00 -0.78
CA ASN A 119 -9.14 -9.45 -0.58
C ASN A 119 -9.14 -9.84 0.90
N ARG A 120 -8.51 -9.03 1.77
CA ARG A 120 -8.51 -9.27 3.22
C ARG A 120 -9.89 -9.05 3.83
N PHE A 121 -10.55 -7.92 3.53
CA PHE A 121 -11.91 -7.70 3.99
C PHE A 121 -12.89 -8.74 3.43
N ALA A 122 -12.73 -9.15 2.18
CA ALA A 122 -13.49 -10.26 1.61
C ALA A 122 -13.33 -11.58 2.38
N ALA A 123 -12.11 -11.90 2.80
CA ALA A 123 -11.85 -13.09 3.60
C ALA A 123 -12.45 -12.98 5.01
N LEU A 124 -12.28 -11.82 5.66
CA LEU A 124 -12.82 -11.57 6.99
C LEU A 124 -14.36 -11.58 7.01
N LEU A 125 -15.01 -10.95 6.03
CA LEU A 125 -16.46 -10.91 5.92
C LEU A 125 -17.09 -12.29 5.67
N LYS A 126 -16.40 -13.19 4.95
CA LYS A 126 -16.87 -14.57 4.72
C LYS A 126 -16.93 -15.43 5.98
N ILE A 127 -16.08 -15.14 6.96
CA ILE A 127 -16.05 -15.86 8.24
C ILE A 127 -16.74 -15.08 9.35
N ALA A 128 -17.15 -13.84 9.09
CA ALA A 128 -17.90 -13.04 10.06
C ALA A 128 -19.30 -13.65 10.25
N GLY A 129 -19.79 -13.60 11.48
CA GLY A 129 -21.17 -13.89 11.78
C GLY A 129 -22.12 -12.77 11.30
N PRO A 130 -23.31 -12.63 11.93
CA PRO A 130 -24.28 -11.62 11.53
C PRO A 130 -23.79 -10.18 11.74
N VAL A 131 -22.74 -9.96 12.55
CA VAL A 131 -22.18 -8.63 12.84
C VAL A 131 -20.67 -8.67 12.68
N PHE A 132 -20.12 -7.70 11.93
CA PHE A 132 -18.69 -7.46 11.76
C PHE A 132 -18.30 -6.17 12.49
N PRO A 133 -17.55 -6.23 13.61
CA PRO A 133 -17.07 -5.06 14.33
C PRO A 133 -15.90 -4.43 13.55
N LEU A 134 -16.06 -3.19 13.13
CA LEU A 134 -15.08 -2.46 12.34
C LEU A 134 -14.44 -1.33 13.14
N ALA A 135 -13.13 -1.43 13.41
CA ALA A 135 -12.36 -0.35 14.00
C ALA A 135 -12.19 0.81 13.02
N CYS A 136 -12.09 2.02 13.56
CA CYS A 136 -11.82 3.25 12.80
C CYS A 136 -12.72 3.41 11.56
N PRO A 137 -14.05 3.29 11.68
CA PRO A 137 -14.97 3.26 10.53
C PRO A 137 -14.91 4.53 9.67
N ASP A 138 -14.57 5.66 10.28
CA ASP A 138 -14.59 6.99 9.67
C ASP A 138 -13.26 7.39 9.02
N SER A 139 -12.20 6.55 9.16
CA SER A 139 -10.90 6.81 8.51
C SER A 139 -11.08 6.89 6.99
N ARG A 140 -10.52 7.96 6.39
CA ARG A 140 -10.74 8.29 4.97
C ARG A 140 -9.58 7.82 4.11
N PHE A 141 -9.92 7.32 2.92
CA PHE A 141 -8.99 6.80 1.92
C PHE A 141 -9.39 7.28 0.53
N ALA A 142 -8.39 7.52 -0.32
CA ALA A 142 -8.57 7.66 -1.76
C ALA A 142 -7.86 6.48 -2.47
N PRO A 143 -8.46 5.27 -2.52
CA PRO A 143 -7.81 4.07 -3.03
C PRO A 143 -7.30 4.27 -4.45
N VAL A 144 -6.04 3.88 -4.70
CA VAL A 144 -5.38 4.00 -6.01
C VAL A 144 -5.20 2.63 -6.66
N CYS A 145 -5.46 2.53 -7.97
CA CYS A 145 -5.29 1.29 -8.70
C CYS A 145 -3.81 0.95 -8.88
N VAL A 146 -3.44 -0.33 -8.69
CA VAL A 146 -2.06 -0.78 -8.86
C VAL A 146 -1.51 -0.51 -10.27
N THR A 147 -2.35 -0.57 -11.30
CA THR A 147 -1.94 -0.26 -12.68
C THR A 147 -1.56 1.20 -12.86
N ASP A 148 -2.25 2.12 -12.17
CA ASP A 148 -1.96 3.55 -12.23
C ASP A 148 -0.65 3.87 -11.48
N VAL A 149 -0.40 3.18 -10.36
CA VAL A 149 0.88 3.27 -9.63
C VAL A 149 2.02 2.76 -10.50
N VAL A 150 1.87 1.62 -11.17
CA VAL A 150 2.86 1.07 -12.10
C VAL A 150 3.13 2.02 -13.26
N GLU A 151 2.08 2.58 -13.85
CA GLU A 151 2.21 3.56 -14.95
C GLU A 151 2.95 4.82 -14.49
N ALA A 152 2.66 5.34 -13.27
CA ALA A 152 3.38 6.46 -12.69
C ALA A 152 4.88 6.14 -12.52
N MET A 153 5.21 4.95 -12.05
CA MET A 153 6.60 4.49 -11.94
C MET A 153 7.27 4.38 -13.31
N CYS A 154 6.60 3.81 -14.31
CA CYS A 154 7.13 3.69 -15.66
C CYS A 154 7.42 5.06 -16.28
N ARG A 155 6.54 6.04 -16.12
CA ARG A 155 6.74 7.43 -16.61
C ARG A 155 7.84 8.16 -15.85
N SER A 156 8.18 7.71 -14.67
CA SER A 156 9.23 8.28 -13.81
C SER A 156 10.59 7.58 -13.93
N ILE A 157 10.78 6.65 -14.86
CA ILE A 157 12.07 5.98 -15.08
C ILE A 157 13.15 7.00 -15.49
N GLY A 158 12.78 7.96 -16.35
CA GLY A 158 13.65 9.11 -16.67
C GLY A 158 13.74 10.12 -15.52
N ASP A 159 14.58 11.15 -15.68
CA ASP A 159 14.92 12.12 -14.63
C ASP A 159 13.84 13.22 -14.42
N ALA A 160 12.80 13.26 -15.23
CA ALA A 160 11.79 14.33 -15.21
C ALA A 160 11.11 14.53 -13.83
N THR A 161 11.05 13.45 -13.01
CA THR A 161 10.51 13.49 -11.64
C THR A 161 11.60 13.38 -10.57
N GLY A 162 12.84 13.65 -10.93
CA GLY A 162 13.98 13.59 -10.02
C GLY A 162 13.83 14.53 -8.83
N GLY A 163 14.03 14.03 -7.62
CA GLY A 163 13.86 14.79 -6.37
C GLY A 163 12.43 14.85 -5.86
N GLU A 164 11.43 14.41 -6.65
CA GLU A 164 10.01 14.53 -6.30
C GLU A 164 9.55 13.45 -5.31
N ARG A 165 8.54 13.84 -4.52
CA ARG A 165 7.75 12.95 -3.64
C ARG A 165 6.31 13.02 -4.13
N LEU A 166 5.87 12.00 -4.85
CA LEU A 166 4.63 11.98 -5.61
C LEU A 166 3.52 11.28 -4.81
N ASP A 167 2.54 12.05 -4.36
CA ASP A 167 1.34 11.50 -3.72
C ASP A 167 0.43 10.91 -4.80
N LEU A 168 0.00 9.64 -4.61
CA LEU A 168 -0.79 8.91 -5.59
C LEU A 168 -2.13 8.48 -4.99
N CYS A 169 -3.21 9.05 -5.51
CA CYS A 169 -4.57 8.77 -5.05
C CYS A 169 -5.51 8.41 -6.21
N GLY A 170 -6.51 7.60 -5.90
CA GLY A 170 -7.62 7.36 -6.81
C GLY A 170 -8.54 8.58 -6.95
N PRO A 171 -9.57 8.47 -7.80
CA PRO A 171 -10.43 9.60 -8.15
C PRO A 171 -11.46 9.96 -7.07
N GLU A 172 -11.72 9.05 -6.13
CA GLU A 172 -12.80 9.16 -5.15
C GLU A 172 -12.30 8.87 -3.74
N THR A 173 -12.88 9.57 -2.77
CA THR A 173 -12.57 9.38 -1.34
C THR A 173 -13.71 8.65 -0.65
N PHE A 174 -13.34 7.66 0.16
CA PHE A 174 -14.26 6.81 0.93
C PHE A 174 -13.84 6.71 2.38
N THR A 175 -14.80 6.51 3.27
CA THR A 175 -14.53 6.03 4.62
C THR A 175 -14.21 4.53 4.60
N LEU A 176 -13.49 4.05 5.61
CA LEU A 176 -13.23 2.61 5.76
C LEU A 176 -14.55 1.82 5.81
N ALA A 177 -15.56 2.35 6.48
CA ALA A 177 -16.88 1.71 6.55
C ALA A 177 -17.54 1.58 5.17
N GLU A 178 -17.43 2.59 4.31
CA GLU A 178 -17.96 2.54 2.94
C GLU A 178 -17.24 1.48 2.10
N LEU A 179 -15.90 1.41 2.16
CA LEU A 179 -15.11 0.41 1.44
C LEU A 179 -15.44 -1.03 1.90
N VAL A 180 -15.64 -1.24 3.20
CA VAL A 180 -16.01 -2.55 3.75
C VAL A 180 -17.45 -2.92 3.37
N ARG A 181 -18.41 -1.96 3.41
CA ARG A 181 -19.77 -2.18 2.92
C ARG A 181 -19.80 -2.49 1.43
N TYR A 182 -19.06 -1.73 0.62
CA TYR A 182 -18.90 -2.01 -0.81
C TYR A 182 -18.41 -3.44 -1.06
N THR A 183 -17.40 -3.89 -0.31
CA THR A 183 -16.88 -5.27 -0.40
C THR A 183 -17.94 -6.30 -0.02
N ARG A 184 -18.68 -6.08 1.06
CA ARG A 184 -19.79 -6.93 1.53
C ARG A 184 -20.87 -7.06 0.45
N ASP A 185 -21.31 -5.92 -0.08
CA ASP A 185 -22.41 -5.85 -1.06
C ASP A 185 -22.01 -6.51 -2.38
N LEU A 186 -20.79 -6.28 -2.84
CA LEU A 186 -20.25 -6.93 -4.04
C LEU A 186 -20.19 -8.46 -3.91
N LEU A 187 -19.91 -8.96 -2.70
CA LEU A 187 -19.87 -10.39 -2.40
C LEU A 187 -21.22 -10.98 -1.98
N GLN A 188 -22.25 -10.15 -1.89
CA GLN A 188 -23.62 -10.54 -1.46
C GLN A 188 -23.64 -11.21 -0.08
N ILE A 189 -22.78 -10.75 0.84
CA ILE A 189 -22.68 -11.29 2.20
C ILE A 189 -23.70 -10.59 3.09
N THR A 190 -24.51 -11.35 3.81
CA THR A 190 -25.46 -10.83 4.78
C THR A 190 -24.75 -10.67 6.13
N CYS A 191 -24.27 -9.45 6.41
CA CYS A 191 -23.56 -9.10 7.64
C CYS A 191 -23.77 -7.62 7.95
N HIS A 192 -24.02 -7.28 9.20
CA HIS A 192 -24.08 -5.90 9.64
C HIS A 192 -22.70 -5.37 9.99
N ILE A 193 -22.26 -4.27 9.37
CA ILE A 193 -21.00 -3.61 9.70
C ILE A 193 -21.24 -2.64 10.86
N ALA A 194 -20.76 -3.02 12.04
CA ALA A 194 -20.87 -2.23 13.26
C ALA A 194 -19.58 -1.42 13.47
N GLY A 195 -19.65 -0.11 13.22
CA GLY A 195 -18.52 0.80 13.48
C GLY A 195 -18.23 0.90 14.98
N LEU A 196 -16.98 0.76 15.36
CA LEU A 196 -16.52 0.90 16.74
C LEU A 196 -16.07 2.34 17.00
N ASN A 197 -16.38 2.86 18.20
CA ASN A 197 -15.82 4.12 18.67
C ASN A 197 -14.32 3.99 18.96
N GLY A 198 -13.64 5.11 19.23
CA GLY A 198 -12.18 5.14 19.43
C GLY A 198 -11.70 4.20 20.54
N SER A 199 -12.40 4.12 21.67
CA SER A 199 -12.03 3.23 22.78
C SER A 199 -12.13 1.75 22.42
N LEU A 200 -13.21 1.35 21.75
CA LEU A 200 -13.42 -0.02 21.29
C LEU A 200 -12.47 -0.37 20.13
N SER A 201 -12.18 0.57 19.25
CA SER A 201 -11.16 0.40 18.19
C SER A 201 -9.77 0.14 18.76
N ARG A 202 -9.37 0.87 19.81
CA ARG A 202 -8.10 0.63 20.53
C ARG A 202 -8.08 -0.72 21.22
N LEU A 203 -9.19 -1.09 21.88
CA LEU A 203 -9.32 -2.42 22.50
C LEU A 203 -9.18 -3.52 21.45
N GLN A 204 -9.88 -3.40 20.31
CA GLN A 204 -9.78 -4.36 19.21
C GLN A 204 -8.33 -4.46 18.69
N ALA A 205 -7.63 -3.33 18.49
CA ALA A 205 -6.24 -3.29 18.05
C ALA A 205 -5.30 -3.97 19.05
N THR A 206 -5.53 -3.79 20.36
CA THR A 206 -4.75 -4.44 21.41
C THR A 206 -4.94 -5.96 21.39
N VAL A 207 -6.19 -6.42 21.35
CA VAL A 207 -6.53 -7.86 21.37
C VAL A 207 -6.05 -8.56 20.10
N LEU A 208 -6.35 -8.01 18.92
CA LEU A 208 -5.96 -8.61 17.64
C LEU A 208 -4.45 -8.51 17.39
N GLY A 209 -3.78 -7.53 17.98
CA GLY A 209 -2.32 -7.40 17.94
C GLY A 209 -1.55 -8.49 18.69
N LEU A 210 -2.22 -9.23 19.58
CA LEU A 210 -1.65 -10.39 20.29
C LEU A 210 -1.75 -11.69 19.47
N LEU A 211 -2.60 -11.72 18.45
CA LEU A 211 -2.80 -12.91 17.62
C LEU A 211 -1.63 -13.11 16.64
N PRO A 212 -1.32 -14.38 16.27
CA PRO A 212 -0.38 -14.66 15.19
C PRO A 212 -0.76 -13.92 13.90
N GLY A 213 0.22 -13.32 13.23
CA GLY A 213 -0.02 -12.52 12.02
C GLY A 213 -0.57 -11.12 12.27
N LYS A 214 -0.87 -10.74 13.52
CA LYS A 214 -1.32 -9.41 13.94
C LYS A 214 -2.36 -8.81 12.96
N PRO A 215 -3.54 -9.41 12.83
CA PRO A 215 -4.53 -9.00 11.82
C PRO A 215 -4.94 -7.51 11.94
N PHE A 216 -4.84 -6.93 13.13
CA PHE A 216 -4.97 -5.51 13.38
C PHE A 216 -4.18 -5.16 14.64
N SER A 217 -3.28 -4.20 14.56
CA SER A 217 -2.36 -3.83 15.65
C SER A 217 -2.58 -2.39 16.11
N MET A 218 -1.97 -2.02 17.25
CA MET A 218 -1.98 -0.64 17.70
C MET A 218 -1.29 0.31 16.71
N ASP A 219 -0.27 -0.15 15.99
CA ASP A 219 0.36 0.63 14.93
C ASP A 219 -0.60 0.89 13.77
N ASN A 220 -1.38 -0.12 13.35
CA ASN A 220 -2.44 0.07 12.35
C ASN A 220 -3.51 1.05 12.87
N TYR A 221 -3.89 0.99 14.15
CA TYR A 221 -4.81 1.95 14.73
C TYR A 221 -4.29 3.39 14.63
N TYR A 222 -3.02 3.62 14.96
CA TYR A 222 -2.41 4.96 14.85
C TYR A 222 -2.26 5.41 13.41
N SER A 223 -1.87 4.55 12.48
CA SER A 223 -1.83 4.88 11.06
C SER A 223 -3.20 5.32 10.53
N LEU A 224 -4.28 4.69 11.00
CA LEU A 224 -5.66 5.01 10.60
C LEU A 224 -6.19 6.31 11.18
N GLN A 225 -5.48 6.98 12.09
CA GLN A 225 -5.84 8.33 12.55
C GLN A 225 -5.44 9.40 11.51
N HIS A 226 -4.59 9.07 10.56
CA HIS A 226 -4.22 9.93 9.44
C HIS A 226 -5.06 9.59 8.22
N GLU A 227 -5.71 10.60 7.64
CA GLU A 227 -6.48 10.43 6.40
C GLU A 227 -5.54 10.08 5.24
N SER A 228 -5.81 8.98 4.54
CA SER A 228 -5.03 8.53 3.37
C SER A 228 -5.62 9.12 2.09
N VAL A 229 -5.64 10.45 2.03
CA VAL A 229 -6.19 11.27 0.94
C VAL A 229 -5.14 12.29 0.51
N CYS A 230 -4.89 12.40 -0.79
CA CYS A 230 -3.93 13.37 -1.33
C CYS A 230 -4.48 14.80 -1.25
N THR A 231 -3.65 15.73 -0.85
CA THR A 231 -3.89 17.17 -1.06
C THR A 231 -3.57 17.55 -2.49
N ASP A 232 -2.48 17.00 -3.03
CA ASP A 232 -2.03 17.18 -4.40
C ASP A 232 -1.75 15.80 -5.02
N ASN A 233 -2.60 15.39 -5.97
CA ASN A 233 -2.48 14.08 -6.62
C ASN A 233 -1.61 14.19 -7.86
N ALA A 234 -0.48 13.51 -7.87
CA ALA A 234 0.47 13.55 -8.97
C ALA A 234 0.03 12.77 -10.22
N LEU A 235 -0.95 11.87 -10.16
CA LEU A 235 -1.37 11.08 -11.33
C LEU A 235 -1.82 11.95 -12.52
N PRO A 236 -2.69 12.97 -12.35
CA PRO A 236 -3.07 13.85 -13.46
C PRO A 236 -1.89 14.62 -14.05
N THR A 237 -0.96 15.08 -13.22
CA THR A 237 0.25 15.79 -13.67
C THR A 237 1.15 14.90 -14.52
N LEU A 238 1.19 13.60 -14.19
CA LEU A 238 1.86 12.58 -14.99
C LEU A 238 1.05 12.17 -16.24
N GLY A 239 -0.13 12.76 -16.50
CA GLY A 239 -1.02 12.44 -17.61
C GLY A 239 -1.75 11.09 -17.44
N ILE A 240 -1.95 10.65 -16.19
CA ILE A 240 -2.64 9.40 -15.85
C ILE A 240 -4.03 9.74 -15.32
N THR A 241 -5.07 9.14 -15.90
CA THR A 241 -6.43 9.24 -15.38
C THR A 241 -6.66 8.12 -14.38
N PRO A 242 -6.86 8.44 -13.07
CA PRO A 242 -6.99 7.41 -12.05
C PRO A 242 -8.22 6.52 -12.25
N ALA A 243 -8.06 5.21 -12.12
CA ALA A 243 -9.14 4.25 -12.24
C ALA A 243 -9.98 4.18 -10.94
N SER A 244 -11.31 4.09 -11.07
CA SER A 244 -12.21 3.96 -9.91
C SER A 244 -12.25 2.52 -9.38
N ILE A 245 -12.60 2.36 -8.09
CA ILE A 245 -12.83 1.04 -7.50
C ILE A 245 -13.97 0.30 -8.20
N ALA A 246 -15.00 1.02 -8.64
CA ALA A 246 -16.15 0.44 -9.32
C ALA A 246 -15.79 -0.19 -10.68
N ALA A 247 -14.78 0.33 -11.37
CA ALA A 247 -14.33 -0.18 -12.66
C ALA A 247 -13.47 -1.46 -12.51
N VAL A 248 -12.72 -1.61 -11.43
CA VAL A 248 -11.66 -2.63 -11.32
C VAL A 248 -11.98 -3.73 -10.33
N VAL A 249 -12.47 -3.38 -9.12
CA VAL A 249 -12.66 -4.34 -8.01
C VAL A 249 -13.61 -5.49 -8.37
N PRO A 250 -14.75 -5.28 -9.08
CA PRO A 250 -15.66 -6.37 -9.41
C PRO A 250 -15.02 -7.48 -10.24
N ALA A 251 -14.10 -7.13 -11.14
CA ALA A 251 -13.47 -8.09 -12.06
C ALA A 251 -12.66 -9.17 -11.32
N TYR A 252 -11.97 -8.82 -10.23
CA TYR A 252 -11.14 -9.78 -9.51
C TYR A 252 -11.77 -10.31 -8.22
N LEU A 253 -12.67 -9.55 -7.60
CA LEU A 253 -13.26 -9.94 -6.32
C LEU A 253 -14.56 -10.75 -6.50
N ALA A 254 -15.43 -10.35 -7.43
CA ALA A 254 -16.68 -11.05 -7.75
C ALA A 254 -16.45 -12.24 -8.69
N GLY A 255 -15.47 -12.18 -9.58
CA GLY A 255 -15.14 -13.26 -10.53
C GLY A 255 -14.67 -14.57 -9.88
N ARG A 256 -14.31 -14.56 -8.60
CA ARG A 256 -14.03 -15.78 -7.81
C ARG A 256 -15.31 -16.57 -7.47
N ASN A 257 -16.50 -15.98 -7.61
CA ASN A 257 -17.78 -16.67 -7.59
C ASN A 257 -18.27 -16.86 -9.04
N ALA A 258 -17.71 -17.83 -9.76
CA ALA A 258 -18.09 -18.12 -11.15
C ALA A 258 -19.63 -18.25 -11.34
N ARG A 259 -20.37 -18.72 -10.33
CA ARG A 259 -21.84 -18.72 -10.31
C ARG A 259 -22.47 -17.32 -10.27
N GLY A 260 -21.90 -16.37 -9.54
CA GLY A 260 -22.42 -14.99 -9.42
C GLY A 260 -22.28 -14.23 -10.75
N HIS A 261 -21.13 -14.39 -11.41
CA HIS A 261 -20.90 -13.80 -12.74
C HIS A 261 -21.86 -14.33 -13.81
N TYR A 262 -22.10 -15.65 -13.84
CA TYR A 262 -23.09 -16.26 -14.75
C TYR A 262 -24.53 -15.86 -14.43
N GLN A 263 -24.89 -15.62 -13.17
CA GLN A 263 -26.22 -15.14 -12.79
C GLN A 263 -26.45 -13.67 -13.17
N ALA A 264 -25.44 -12.81 -13.00
CA ALA A 264 -25.50 -11.42 -13.44
C ALA A 264 -25.63 -11.29 -14.97
N LEU A 265 -24.86 -12.08 -15.73
CA LEU A 265 -24.98 -12.15 -17.18
C LEU A 265 -26.33 -12.73 -17.64
N ARG A 266 -26.89 -13.73 -16.93
CA ARG A 266 -28.23 -14.26 -17.22
C ARG A 266 -29.36 -13.27 -16.93
N GLN A 267 -29.22 -12.41 -15.91
CA GLN A 267 -30.21 -11.36 -15.63
C GLN A 267 -30.15 -10.24 -16.67
N GLN A 268 -28.97 -9.91 -17.21
CA GLN A 268 -28.82 -8.95 -18.29
C GLN A 268 -29.26 -9.48 -19.65
N SER A 269 -29.22 -10.79 -19.89
CA SER A 269 -29.62 -11.43 -21.13
C SER A 269 -31.08 -11.86 -21.18
N ARG A 270 -31.86 -11.72 -20.11
CA ARG A 270 -33.31 -11.80 -20.15
C ARG A 270 -33.87 -10.48 -20.70
N ARG A 271 -33.78 -10.34 -22.00
CA ARG A 271 -34.66 -9.44 -22.75
C ARG A 271 -35.86 -10.29 -23.22
N ASP A 272 -37.04 -9.70 -23.04
CA ASP A 272 -38.37 -10.16 -23.46
C ASP A 272 -38.40 -10.72 -24.88
#